data_087d7341f505084038827bb257af9a9b
#
_entry.id   087d7341f505084038827bb257af9a9b
#
_cell.length_a   1.000
_cell.length_b   1.000
_cell.length_c   1.000
_cell.angle_alpha   90.00
_cell.angle_beta   90.00
_cell.angle_gamma   90.00
#
_symmetry.space_group_name_H-M   'P 1'
#
loop_
_entity.id
_entity.type
_entity.pdbx_description
1 polymer ?
#
loop_
_entity_poly.entity_id
_entity_poly.type
_entity_poly.pdbx_seq_one_letter_code
_entity_poly.pdbx_strand_id
1 'polypeptide(L)'
;MYKINNLNFKYDKSDYALQDINMDLGNGDVIGVVGSNGSGKSTLFMNMMGILKPSSGEIIFDEDVIKYDKKSLYNLRTNVGIVFQDPEKQIFHSRVYDDIAFALRNIGIDEDEIKSRVKKSLEEVRCLDLIEKPIHFLSYGQKKRIAIASIIAMQNRVVLLDEPTSGLDPSSTKAVIDIINRMKENRVKVVITSHDMNLIYNICDYIYVLNKGSLVIEGGSTEVFEDEKKILESNLDLPWLVKVHKHMNLPLFKCEEDLFSYYKNSRNQNENTDDIKG
;
A
#
# COMPACT_ATOMS: atom_id res chain seq x y z
N MET A 1 12.75 -12.07 -5.10
CA MET A 1 12.48 -10.95 -4.20
C MET A 1 12.59 -9.64 -4.98
N TYR A 2 12.00 -8.52 -4.53
CA TYR A 2 11.97 -7.27 -5.30
C TYR A 2 12.94 -6.23 -4.69
N LYS A 3 13.88 -5.72 -5.50
CA LYS A 3 14.86 -4.69 -5.10
C LYS A 3 14.98 -3.60 -6.15
N ILE A 4 15.36 -2.43 -5.73
CA ILE A 4 15.67 -1.27 -6.56
C ILE A 4 17.05 -0.78 -6.15
N ASN A 5 17.96 -0.64 -7.12
CA ASN A 5 19.32 -0.19 -6.89
C ASN A 5 19.62 1.07 -7.70
N ASN A 6 19.98 2.16 -7.01
CA ASN A 6 20.43 3.44 -7.57
C ASN A 6 19.54 3.94 -8.73
N LEU A 7 18.21 3.76 -8.60
CA LEU A 7 17.27 4.09 -9.64
C LEU A 7 17.14 5.62 -9.78
N ASN A 8 17.36 6.09 -11.01
CA ASN A 8 17.13 7.47 -11.40
C ASN A 8 16.11 7.53 -12.53
N PHE A 9 15.20 8.50 -12.48
CA PHE A 9 14.23 8.72 -13.55
C PHE A 9 13.95 10.20 -13.75
N LYS A 10 13.85 10.59 -15.01
CA LYS A 10 13.40 11.93 -15.42
C LYS A 10 12.45 11.85 -16.62
N TYR A 11 11.50 12.76 -16.66
CA TYR A 11 10.64 12.95 -17.83
C TYR A 11 11.36 13.84 -18.85
N ASP A 12 11.63 13.31 -20.04
CA ASP A 12 12.31 13.99 -21.14
C ASP A 12 13.45 14.96 -20.70
N LYS A 13 13.25 16.27 -20.89
CA LYS A 13 14.23 17.34 -20.58
C LYS A 13 14.04 17.96 -19.19
N SER A 14 13.19 17.38 -18.34
CA SER A 14 12.93 17.90 -16.99
C SER A 14 14.03 17.50 -15.99
N ASP A 15 13.94 18.06 -14.78
CA ASP A 15 14.71 17.62 -13.64
C ASP A 15 14.37 16.16 -13.26
N TYR A 16 15.21 15.55 -12.46
CA TYR A 16 14.95 14.19 -11.96
C TYR A 16 13.67 14.14 -11.13
N ALA A 17 12.76 13.27 -11.53
CA ALA A 17 11.57 12.93 -10.76
C ALA A 17 11.87 11.89 -9.68
N LEU A 18 12.90 11.05 -9.91
CA LEU A 18 13.47 10.12 -8.92
C LEU A 18 14.99 10.18 -9.04
N GLN A 19 15.68 10.22 -7.90
CA GLN A 19 17.12 10.31 -7.82
C GLN A 19 17.67 9.38 -6.74
N ASP A 20 18.57 8.49 -7.16
CA ASP A 20 19.30 7.54 -6.32
C ASP A 20 18.38 6.72 -5.37
N ILE A 21 17.28 6.20 -5.92
CA ILE A 21 16.33 5.40 -5.14
C ILE A 21 16.91 4.00 -4.92
N ASN A 22 17.02 3.62 -3.65
CA ASN A 22 17.44 2.30 -3.20
C ASN A 22 16.33 1.71 -2.30
N MET A 23 15.76 0.56 -2.64
CA MET A 23 14.69 -0.08 -1.88
C MET A 23 14.83 -1.59 -1.89
N ASP A 24 14.53 -2.22 -0.75
CA ASP A 24 14.41 -3.67 -0.63
C ASP A 24 13.04 -4.02 -0.03
N LEU A 25 12.19 -4.71 -0.79
CA LEU A 25 10.89 -5.16 -0.30
C LEU A 25 10.99 -6.36 0.67
N GLY A 26 12.21 -6.81 0.95
CA GLY A 26 12.48 -7.78 2.00
C GLY A 26 12.32 -7.25 3.42
N ASN A 27 12.36 -5.93 3.58
CA ASN A 27 12.35 -5.28 4.90
C ASN A 27 11.01 -5.35 5.64
N GLY A 28 9.91 -5.67 4.95
CA GLY A 28 8.58 -5.79 5.57
C GLY A 28 7.59 -6.55 4.69
N ASP A 29 6.44 -6.92 5.24
CA ASP A 29 5.33 -7.49 4.48
C ASP A 29 4.39 -6.42 3.96
N VAL A 30 4.16 -5.37 4.76
CA VAL A 30 3.47 -4.14 4.35
C VAL A 30 4.46 -2.97 4.44
N ILE A 31 4.79 -2.39 3.31
CA ILE A 31 5.79 -1.31 3.17
C ILE A 31 5.09 -0.01 2.81
N GLY A 32 5.31 1.03 3.60
CA GLY A 32 4.85 2.38 3.32
C GLY A 32 5.84 3.15 2.44
N VAL A 33 5.35 3.81 1.40
CA VAL A 33 6.09 4.83 0.65
C VAL A 33 5.37 6.15 0.84
N VAL A 34 5.88 7.00 1.70
CA VAL A 34 5.25 8.26 2.08
C VAL A 34 6.00 9.45 1.54
N GLY A 35 5.34 10.58 1.42
CA GLY A 35 5.93 11.82 0.90
C GLY A 35 4.83 12.80 0.50
N SER A 36 5.16 14.07 0.41
CA SER A 36 4.23 15.11 -0.04
C SER A 36 3.79 14.91 -1.50
N ASN A 37 2.76 15.65 -1.91
CA ASN A 37 2.35 15.66 -3.32
C ASN A 37 3.51 16.13 -4.20
N GLY A 38 3.73 15.43 -5.32
CA GLY A 38 4.86 15.73 -6.21
C GLY A 38 6.22 15.17 -5.74
N SER A 39 6.31 14.43 -4.63
CA SER A 39 7.58 13.85 -4.18
C SER A 39 8.11 12.71 -5.07
N GLY A 40 7.29 12.16 -5.99
CA GLY A 40 7.70 11.10 -6.91
C GLY A 40 7.06 9.72 -6.68
N LYS A 41 6.15 9.55 -5.71
CA LYS A 41 5.53 8.26 -5.35
C LYS A 41 4.92 7.51 -6.53
N SER A 42 4.01 8.15 -7.27
CA SER A 42 3.37 7.51 -8.44
C SER A 42 4.37 7.23 -9.56
N THR A 43 5.39 8.08 -9.74
CA THR A 43 6.49 7.83 -10.68
C THR A 43 7.30 6.61 -10.27
N LEU A 44 7.56 6.44 -8.97
CA LEU A 44 8.22 5.25 -8.43
C LEU A 44 7.39 3.99 -8.71
N PHE A 45 6.09 4.01 -8.43
CA PHE A 45 5.20 2.87 -8.71
C PHE A 45 5.14 2.53 -10.21
N MET A 46 5.13 3.53 -11.10
CA MET A 46 5.18 3.29 -12.55
C MET A 46 6.51 2.66 -12.99
N ASN A 47 7.63 3.04 -12.37
CA ASN A 47 8.92 2.37 -12.58
C ASN A 47 8.88 0.93 -12.04
N MET A 48 8.34 0.71 -10.85
CA MET A 48 8.21 -0.62 -10.23
C MET A 48 7.37 -1.58 -11.08
N MET A 49 6.36 -1.08 -11.80
CA MET A 49 5.53 -1.86 -12.74
C MET A 49 6.18 -2.05 -14.12
N GLY A 50 7.36 -1.47 -14.35
CA GLY A 50 7.98 -1.47 -15.68
C GLY A 50 7.15 -0.71 -16.73
N ILE A 51 6.29 0.23 -16.32
CA ILE A 51 5.58 1.16 -17.22
C ILE A 51 6.53 2.24 -17.68
N LEU A 52 7.32 2.79 -16.76
CA LEU A 52 8.39 3.73 -17.03
C LEU A 52 9.74 3.00 -16.91
N LYS A 53 10.64 3.25 -17.87
CA LYS A 53 11.99 2.71 -17.83
C LYS A 53 12.91 3.71 -17.13
N PRO A 54 13.67 3.30 -16.09
CA PRO A 54 14.65 4.16 -15.44
C PRO A 54 15.64 4.78 -16.42
N SER A 55 16.09 5.99 -16.14
CA SER A 55 17.18 6.64 -16.88
C SER A 55 18.54 5.99 -16.56
N SER A 56 18.69 5.51 -15.32
CA SER A 56 19.82 4.70 -14.84
C SER A 56 19.44 3.93 -13.57
N GLY A 57 20.30 3.02 -13.13
CA GLY A 57 20.00 2.09 -12.05
C GLY A 57 19.23 0.88 -12.55
N GLU A 58 18.78 0.04 -11.65
CA GLU A 58 18.14 -1.23 -12.01
C GLU A 58 17.03 -1.62 -11.04
N ILE A 59 16.09 -2.39 -11.56
CA ILE A 59 15.07 -3.08 -10.80
C ILE A 59 15.34 -4.58 -10.91
N ILE A 60 15.37 -5.26 -9.77
CA ILE A 60 15.62 -6.69 -9.66
C ILE A 60 14.35 -7.36 -9.13
N PHE A 61 13.89 -8.37 -9.85
CA PHE A 61 12.79 -9.23 -9.42
C PHE A 61 13.21 -10.70 -9.52
N ASP A 62 13.13 -11.43 -8.38
CA ASP A 62 13.57 -12.83 -8.25
C ASP A 62 15.00 -13.07 -8.77
N GLU A 63 15.94 -12.19 -8.38
CA GLU A 63 17.36 -12.21 -8.75
C GLU A 63 17.65 -11.79 -10.20
N ASP A 64 16.61 -11.61 -11.03
CA ASP A 64 16.75 -11.17 -12.41
C ASP A 64 16.59 -9.64 -12.54
N VAL A 65 17.53 -8.99 -13.21
CA VAL A 65 17.42 -7.58 -13.58
C VAL A 65 16.35 -7.42 -14.68
N ILE A 66 15.43 -6.49 -14.50
CA ILE A 66 14.37 -6.19 -15.47
C ILE A 66 14.96 -5.51 -16.71
N LYS A 67 14.96 -6.24 -17.84
CA LYS A 67 15.58 -5.81 -19.11
C LYS A 67 14.67 -4.97 -20.01
N TYR A 68 13.41 -4.75 -19.64
CA TYR A 68 12.40 -4.02 -20.43
C TYR A 68 12.09 -4.63 -21.81
N ASP A 69 12.49 -5.88 -22.08
CA ASP A 69 11.99 -6.67 -23.18
C ASP A 69 10.61 -7.28 -22.86
N LYS A 70 9.92 -7.78 -23.90
CA LYS A 70 8.56 -8.32 -23.76
C LYS A 70 8.47 -9.44 -22.72
N LYS A 71 9.47 -10.34 -22.67
CA LYS A 71 9.46 -11.51 -21.77
C LYS A 71 9.67 -11.07 -20.32
N SER A 72 10.64 -10.19 -20.07
CA SER A 72 10.96 -9.67 -18.75
C SER A 72 9.78 -8.85 -18.17
N LEU A 73 9.18 -7.97 -18.98
CA LEU A 73 8.00 -7.20 -18.57
C LEU A 73 6.75 -8.07 -18.38
N TYR A 74 6.58 -9.13 -19.17
CA TYR A 74 5.49 -10.09 -18.97
C TYR A 74 5.64 -10.79 -17.61
N ASN A 75 6.83 -11.31 -17.30
CA ASN A 75 7.12 -11.93 -16.00
C ASN A 75 6.89 -10.96 -14.84
N LEU A 76 7.37 -9.73 -14.95
CA LEU A 76 7.15 -8.72 -13.91
C LEU A 76 5.65 -8.46 -13.68
N ARG A 77 4.89 -8.16 -14.74
CA ARG A 77 3.47 -7.76 -14.65
C ARG A 77 2.51 -8.88 -14.29
N THR A 78 2.90 -10.14 -14.46
CA THR A 78 2.14 -11.28 -13.95
C THR A 78 2.34 -11.51 -12.45
N ASN A 79 3.43 -11.00 -11.87
CA ASN A 79 3.76 -11.18 -10.45
C ASN A 79 3.57 -9.91 -9.62
N VAL A 80 3.60 -8.74 -10.25
CA VAL A 80 3.44 -7.44 -9.58
C VAL A 80 2.16 -6.78 -10.09
N GLY A 81 1.23 -6.48 -9.20
CA GLY A 81 -0.02 -5.79 -9.50
C GLY A 81 -0.02 -4.36 -8.97
N ILE A 82 -0.80 -3.48 -9.59
CA ILE A 82 -1.00 -2.10 -9.10
C ILE A 82 -2.48 -1.76 -9.04
N VAL A 83 -2.87 -1.07 -7.97
CA VAL A 83 -4.17 -0.39 -7.86
C VAL A 83 -3.90 1.11 -7.82
N PHE A 84 -4.40 1.82 -8.82
CA PHE A 84 -4.26 3.28 -8.91
C PHE A 84 -5.16 4.01 -7.90
N GLN A 85 -4.78 5.23 -7.56
CA GLN A 85 -5.54 6.10 -6.67
C GLN A 85 -7.00 6.24 -7.13
N ASP A 86 -7.22 6.48 -8.41
CA ASP A 86 -8.54 6.59 -9.01
C ASP A 86 -8.91 5.27 -9.71
N PRO A 87 -9.88 4.49 -9.17
CA PRO A 87 -10.28 3.22 -9.77
C PRO A 87 -10.89 3.39 -11.17
N GLU A 88 -11.45 4.55 -11.50
CA GLU A 88 -12.04 4.79 -12.83
C GLU A 88 -11.00 4.84 -13.95
N LYS A 89 -9.73 5.11 -13.61
CA LYS A 89 -8.61 5.05 -14.56
C LYS A 89 -8.12 3.61 -14.82
N GLN A 90 -8.54 2.66 -13.99
CA GLN A 90 -8.11 1.26 -14.08
C GLN A 90 -9.21 0.36 -14.64
N ILE A 91 -10.46 0.66 -14.32
CA ILE A 91 -11.64 -0.10 -14.73
C ILE A 91 -12.07 0.36 -16.13
N PHE A 92 -12.19 -0.55 -17.08
CA PHE A 92 -12.58 -0.23 -18.46
C PHE A 92 -13.67 -1.13 -19.06
N HIS A 93 -14.04 -2.23 -18.41
CA HIS A 93 -15.20 -3.02 -18.80
C HIS A 93 -16.48 -2.52 -18.17
N SER A 94 -17.60 -2.79 -18.82
CA SER A 94 -18.92 -2.35 -18.35
C SER A 94 -19.48 -3.18 -17.19
N ARG A 95 -19.02 -4.45 -17.03
CA ARG A 95 -19.49 -5.39 -16.00
C ARG A 95 -18.35 -5.82 -15.09
N VAL A 96 -18.65 -6.03 -13.82
CA VAL A 96 -17.69 -6.43 -12.80
C VAL A 96 -16.95 -7.71 -13.17
N TYR A 97 -17.69 -8.77 -13.56
CA TYR A 97 -17.09 -10.04 -13.96
C TYR A 97 -16.08 -9.86 -15.10
N ASP A 98 -16.47 -9.15 -16.15
CA ASP A 98 -15.66 -9.00 -17.36
C ASP A 98 -14.39 -8.20 -17.09
N ASP A 99 -14.47 -7.20 -16.19
CA ASP A 99 -13.31 -6.38 -15.82
C ASP A 99 -12.25 -7.20 -15.06
N ILE A 100 -12.68 -7.99 -14.07
CA ILE A 100 -11.77 -8.85 -13.32
C ILE A 100 -11.21 -9.99 -14.21
N ALA A 101 -12.06 -10.58 -15.06
CA ALA A 101 -11.67 -11.68 -15.95
C ALA A 101 -10.68 -11.26 -17.04
N PHE A 102 -10.67 -9.98 -17.43
CA PHE A 102 -9.88 -9.48 -18.56
C PHE A 102 -8.38 -9.79 -18.44
N ALA A 103 -7.78 -9.46 -17.29
CA ALA A 103 -6.37 -9.71 -17.07
C ALA A 103 -6.02 -11.21 -17.09
N LEU A 104 -6.88 -12.05 -16.53
CA LEU A 104 -6.73 -13.50 -16.50
C LEU A 104 -6.80 -14.12 -17.90
N ARG A 105 -7.72 -13.65 -18.75
CA ARG A 105 -7.81 -14.05 -20.15
C ARG A 105 -6.54 -13.68 -20.93
N ASN A 106 -6.01 -12.49 -20.68
CA ASN A 106 -4.79 -12.01 -21.36
C ASN A 106 -3.54 -12.83 -21.04
N ILE A 107 -3.49 -13.47 -19.88
CA ILE A 107 -2.40 -14.39 -19.49
C ILE A 107 -2.71 -15.86 -19.82
N GLY A 108 -3.85 -16.14 -20.46
CA GLY A 108 -4.18 -17.46 -20.98
C GLY A 108 -4.73 -18.44 -19.93
N ILE A 109 -5.35 -17.95 -18.87
CA ILE A 109 -6.03 -18.80 -17.86
C ILE A 109 -7.31 -19.38 -18.48
N ASP A 110 -7.63 -20.63 -18.15
CA ASP A 110 -8.85 -21.31 -18.56
C ASP A 110 -10.12 -20.67 -17.98
N GLU A 111 -11.23 -20.66 -18.72
CA GLU A 111 -12.48 -19.97 -18.31
C GLU A 111 -13.10 -20.53 -17.02
N ASP A 112 -12.94 -21.83 -16.73
CA ASP A 112 -13.48 -22.40 -15.49
C ASP A 112 -12.62 -21.97 -14.27
N GLU A 113 -11.31 -21.88 -14.44
CA GLU A 113 -10.41 -21.32 -13.45
C GLU A 113 -10.65 -19.81 -13.28
N ILE A 114 -10.90 -19.05 -14.37
CA ILE A 114 -11.28 -17.63 -14.31
C ILE A 114 -12.52 -17.44 -13.46
N LYS A 115 -13.60 -18.20 -13.70
CA LYS A 115 -14.84 -18.14 -12.91
C LYS A 115 -14.57 -18.35 -11.41
N SER A 116 -13.74 -19.34 -11.10
CA SER A 116 -13.34 -19.67 -9.73
C SER A 116 -12.59 -18.51 -9.08
N ARG A 117 -11.55 -17.96 -9.74
CA ARG A 117 -10.72 -16.87 -9.23
C ARG A 117 -11.51 -15.57 -9.06
N VAL A 118 -12.34 -15.21 -10.04
CA VAL A 118 -13.21 -14.02 -9.97
C VAL A 118 -14.16 -14.13 -8.78
N LYS A 119 -14.84 -15.27 -8.61
CA LYS A 119 -15.72 -15.49 -7.46
C LYS A 119 -15.00 -15.34 -6.14
N LYS A 120 -13.87 -16.03 -5.97
CA LYS A 120 -13.04 -15.99 -4.76
C LYS A 120 -12.54 -14.56 -4.47
N SER A 121 -12.03 -13.85 -5.47
CA SER A 121 -11.54 -12.48 -5.26
C SER A 121 -12.65 -11.51 -4.84
N LEU A 122 -13.87 -11.67 -5.40
CA LEU A 122 -15.05 -10.89 -4.99
C LEU A 122 -15.53 -11.23 -3.58
N GLU A 123 -15.45 -12.49 -3.17
CA GLU A 123 -15.71 -12.91 -1.77
C GLU A 123 -14.73 -12.23 -0.81
N GLU A 124 -13.44 -12.22 -1.14
CA GLU A 124 -12.39 -11.61 -0.33
C GLU A 124 -12.59 -10.10 -0.13
N VAL A 125 -13.10 -9.38 -1.14
CA VAL A 125 -13.39 -7.95 -1.03
C VAL A 125 -14.84 -7.65 -0.61
N ARG A 126 -15.64 -8.67 -0.27
CA ARG A 126 -17.07 -8.55 0.14
C ARG A 126 -17.92 -7.84 -0.92
N CYS A 127 -17.77 -8.26 -2.19
CA CYS A 127 -18.48 -7.70 -3.34
C CYS A 127 -19.06 -8.78 -4.26
N LEU A 128 -19.25 -10.02 -3.79
CA LEU A 128 -19.74 -11.11 -4.62
C LEU A 128 -21.13 -10.83 -5.21
N ASP A 129 -22.00 -10.14 -4.47
CA ASP A 129 -23.32 -9.71 -4.90
C ASP A 129 -23.30 -8.72 -6.08
N LEU A 130 -22.11 -8.19 -6.41
CA LEU A 130 -21.91 -7.22 -7.49
C LEU A 130 -21.42 -7.87 -8.79
N ILE A 131 -21.15 -9.16 -8.83
CA ILE A 131 -20.47 -9.86 -9.93
C ILE A 131 -21.09 -9.60 -11.30
N GLU A 132 -22.43 -9.54 -11.39
CA GLU A 132 -23.17 -9.30 -12.63
C GLU A 132 -23.55 -7.82 -12.84
N LYS A 133 -23.21 -6.95 -11.87
CA LYS A 133 -23.63 -5.55 -11.93
C LYS A 133 -22.79 -4.74 -12.94
N PRO A 134 -23.43 -3.78 -13.62
CA PRO A 134 -22.70 -2.78 -14.39
C PRO A 134 -21.91 -1.86 -13.46
N ILE A 135 -20.64 -1.62 -13.82
CA ILE A 135 -19.69 -0.90 -12.97
C ILE A 135 -20.08 0.57 -12.74
N HIS A 136 -20.74 1.20 -13.69
CA HIS A 136 -21.17 2.60 -13.58
C HIS A 136 -22.23 2.84 -12.48
N PHE A 137 -22.89 1.80 -11.99
CA PHE A 137 -23.83 1.88 -10.85
C PHE A 137 -23.17 1.72 -9.49
N LEU A 138 -21.86 1.41 -9.47
CA LEU A 138 -21.14 1.18 -8.22
C LEU A 138 -20.70 2.50 -7.57
N SER A 139 -20.73 2.53 -6.23
CA SER A 139 -20.11 3.61 -5.46
C SER A 139 -18.60 3.63 -5.65
N TYR A 140 -17.96 4.76 -5.37
CA TYR A 140 -16.50 4.89 -5.45
C TYR A 140 -15.76 3.82 -4.61
N GLY A 141 -16.20 3.58 -3.38
CA GLY A 141 -15.65 2.54 -2.51
C GLY A 141 -15.85 1.12 -3.05
N GLN A 142 -16.99 0.84 -3.72
CA GLN A 142 -17.19 -0.44 -4.41
C GLN A 142 -16.25 -0.58 -5.60
N LYS A 143 -16.11 0.44 -6.45
CA LYS A 143 -15.15 0.45 -7.57
C LYS A 143 -13.72 0.21 -7.08
N LYS A 144 -13.30 0.85 -5.97
CA LYS A 144 -11.98 0.64 -5.37
C LYS A 144 -11.77 -0.83 -4.97
N ARG A 145 -12.75 -1.45 -4.31
CA ARG A 145 -12.68 -2.86 -3.93
C ARG A 145 -12.68 -3.80 -5.15
N ILE A 146 -13.41 -3.47 -6.22
CA ILE A 146 -13.36 -4.23 -7.47
C ILE A 146 -11.97 -4.14 -8.12
N ALA A 147 -11.35 -2.96 -8.16
CA ALA A 147 -9.99 -2.80 -8.65
C ALA A 147 -8.98 -3.64 -7.84
N ILE A 148 -9.17 -3.75 -6.51
CA ILE A 148 -8.35 -4.63 -5.67
C ILE A 148 -8.66 -6.10 -5.97
N ALA A 149 -9.94 -6.48 -6.18
CA ALA A 149 -10.33 -7.85 -6.53
C ALA A 149 -9.65 -8.33 -7.83
N SER A 150 -9.48 -7.44 -8.83
CA SER A 150 -8.77 -7.77 -10.07
C SER A 150 -7.32 -8.20 -9.81
N ILE A 151 -6.64 -7.54 -8.87
CA ILE A 151 -5.26 -7.89 -8.49
C ILE A 151 -5.21 -9.18 -7.66
N ILE A 152 -6.18 -9.40 -6.77
CA ILE A 152 -6.28 -10.66 -6.01
C ILE A 152 -6.52 -11.85 -6.96
N ALA A 153 -7.40 -11.68 -7.95
CA ALA A 153 -7.69 -12.73 -8.94
C ALA A 153 -6.43 -13.12 -9.75
N MET A 154 -5.54 -12.16 -10.02
CA MET A 154 -4.26 -12.39 -10.68
C MET A 154 -3.26 -13.17 -9.83
N GLN A 155 -3.47 -13.29 -8.51
CA GLN A 155 -2.56 -13.94 -7.56
C GLN A 155 -1.14 -13.33 -7.59
N ASN A 156 -1.06 -12.02 -7.70
CA ASN A 156 0.21 -11.31 -7.69
C ASN A 156 0.96 -11.53 -6.37
N ARG A 157 2.28 -11.64 -6.45
CA ARG A 157 3.17 -11.82 -5.28
C ARG A 157 3.54 -10.49 -4.61
N VAL A 158 3.49 -9.40 -5.39
CA VAL A 158 3.71 -8.03 -4.94
C VAL A 158 2.53 -7.18 -5.40
N VAL A 159 1.95 -6.39 -4.51
CA VAL A 159 0.82 -5.50 -4.80
C VAL A 159 1.18 -4.07 -4.41
N LEU A 160 1.07 -3.17 -5.37
CA LEU A 160 1.29 -1.75 -5.19
C LEU A 160 -0.08 -1.06 -5.07
N LEU A 161 -0.33 -0.38 -3.95
CA LEU A 161 -1.58 0.31 -3.67
C LEU A 161 -1.32 1.82 -3.61
N ASP A 162 -1.72 2.55 -4.65
CA ASP A 162 -1.58 4.00 -4.68
C ASP A 162 -2.79 4.67 -4.01
N GLU A 163 -2.58 5.26 -2.83
CA GLU A 163 -3.60 5.95 -2.02
C GLU A 163 -4.92 5.13 -1.89
N PRO A 164 -4.86 3.88 -1.38
CA PRO A 164 -5.99 2.96 -1.47
C PRO A 164 -7.22 3.37 -0.64
N THR A 165 -7.05 4.25 0.35
CA THR A 165 -8.12 4.71 1.24
C THR A 165 -8.58 6.13 0.93
N SER A 166 -7.93 6.82 0.00
CA SER A 166 -8.28 8.19 -0.38
C SER A 166 -9.71 8.27 -0.93
N GLY A 167 -10.49 9.22 -0.41
CA GLY A 167 -11.88 9.45 -0.84
C GLY A 167 -12.90 8.41 -0.33
N LEU A 168 -12.51 7.51 0.58
CA LEU A 168 -13.40 6.52 1.17
C LEU A 168 -14.00 7.01 2.48
N ASP A 169 -15.22 6.58 2.76
CA ASP A 169 -15.83 6.67 4.08
C ASP A 169 -15.14 5.72 5.08
N PRO A 170 -15.33 5.91 6.41
CA PRO A 170 -14.65 5.09 7.43
C PRO A 170 -14.92 3.58 7.30
N SER A 171 -16.13 3.19 6.90
CA SER A 171 -16.48 1.77 6.74
C SER A 171 -15.75 1.15 5.55
N SER A 172 -15.69 1.86 4.42
CA SER A 172 -14.95 1.44 3.22
C SER A 172 -13.44 1.43 3.47
N THR A 173 -12.92 2.40 4.23
CA THR A 173 -11.51 2.44 4.66
C THR A 173 -11.15 1.20 5.47
N LYS A 174 -11.98 0.86 6.48
CA LYS A 174 -11.78 -0.35 7.28
C LYS A 174 -11.79 -1.61 6.43
N ALA A 175 -12.72 -1.71 5.47
CA ALA A 175 -12.78 -2.86 4.56
C ALA A 175 -11.50 -3.01 3.72
N VAL A 176 -10.90 -1.90 3.24
CA VAL A 176 -9.62 -1.92 2.52
C VAL A 176 -8.47 -2.34 3.43
N ILE A 177 -8.42 -1.85 4.67
CA ILE A 177 -7.41 -2.27 5.66
C ILE A 177 -7.52 -3.77 5.95
N ASP A 178 -8.73 -4.30 6.14
CA ASP A 178 -8.97 -5.74 6.32
C ASP A 178 -8.46 -6.56 5.13
N ILE A 179 -8.58 -6.04 3.90
CA ILE A 179 -8.06 -6.70 2.69
C ILE A 179 -6.53 -6.69 2.70
N ILE A 180 -5.88 -5.58 3.04
CA ILE A 180 -4.41 -5.48 3.15
C ILE A 180 -3.88 -6.47 4.18
N ASN A 181 -4.51 -6.58 5.34
CA ASN A 181 -4.12 -7.53 6.38
C ASN A 181 -4.23 -8.99 5.89
N ARG A 182 -5.30 -9.35 5.17
CA ARG A 182 -5.42 -10.68 4.56
C ARG A 182 -4.37 -10.95 3.48
N MET A 183 -3.99 -9.95 2.68
CA MET A 183 -2.89 -10.09 1.74
C MET A 183 -1.58 -10.41 2.47
N LYS A 184 -1.28 -9.71 3.58
CA LYS A 184 -0.12 -9.98 4.44
C LYS A 184 -0.16 -11.42 4.99
N GLU A 185 -1.29 -11.86 5.53
CA GLU A 185 -1.48 -13.24 6.03
C GLU A 185 -1.23 -14.29 4.93
N ASN A 186 -1.61 -14.00 3.69
CA ASN A 186 -1.37 -14.82 2.51
C ASN A 186 0.05 -14.64 1.92
N ARG A 187 0.97 -13.96 2.62
CA ARG A 187 2.36 -13.72 2.21
C ARG A 187 2.50 -12.92 0.90
N VAL A 188 1.52 -12.12 0.56
CA VAL A 188 1.62 -11.13 -0.51
C VAL A 188 2.34 -9.92 0.02
N LYS A 189 3.39 -9.47 -0.66
CA LYS A 189 4.07 -8.22 -0.33
C LYS A 189 3.22 -7.04 -0.77
N VAL A 190 2.92 -6.13 0.14
CA VAL A 190 2.12 -4.94 -0.15
C VAL A 190 2.99 -3.70 -0.02
N VAL A 191 3.01 -2.87 -1.05
CA VAL A 191 3.61 -1.54 -1.00
C VAL A 191 2.48 -0.52 -1.12
N ILE A 192 2.36 0.37 -0.15
CA ILE A 192 1.27 1.33 -0.07
C ILE A 192 1.80 2.76 -0.07
N THR A 193 1.22 3.63 -0.89
CA THR A 193 1.37 5.07 -0.71
C THR A 193 0.19 5.63 0.08
N SER A 194 0.43 6.58 0.95
CA SER A 194 -0.63 7.37 1.59
C SER A 194 -0.08 8.70 2.09
N HIS A 195 -0.97 9.67 2.22
CA HIS A 195 -0.75 10.92 2.95
C HIS A 195 -1.34 10.87 4.37
N ASP A 196 -2.05 9.80 4.73
CA ASP A 196 -2.52 9.54 6.09
C ASP A 196 -1.45 8.82 6.91
N MET A 197 -0.69 9.59 7.69
CA MET A 197 0.39 9.05 8.51
C MET A 197 -0.11 8.14 9.64
N ASN A 198 -1.34 8.30 10.10
CA ASN A 198 -1.93 7.40 11.09
C ASN A 198 -2.16 6.02 10.50
N LEU A 199 -2.72 5.96 9.29
CA LEU A 199 -2.86 4.71 8.56
C LEU A 199 -1.52 4.02 8.35
N ILE A 200 -0.54 4.74 7.80
CA ILE A 200 0.82 4.22 7.53
C ILE A 200 1.47 3.69 8.82
N TYR A 201 1.40 4.46 9.90
CA TYR A 201 1.95 4.05 11.19
C TYR A 201 1.34 2.74 11.68
N ASN A 202 0.01 2.59 11.57
CA ASN A 202 -0.71 1.43 12.08
C ASN A 202 -0.45 0.14 11.30
N ILE A 203 -0.41 0.21 9.96
CA ILE A 203 -0.43 -1.00 9.12
C ILE A 203 0.91 -1.38 8.52
N CYS A 204 1.86 -0.43 8.38
CA CYS A 204 3.16 -0.72 7.76
C CYS A 204 4.17 -1.26 8.77
N ASP A 205 4.96 -2.23 8.31
CA ASP A 205 6.09 -2.78 9.05
C ASP A 205 7.34 -1.93 8.84
N TYR A 206 7.53 -1.44 7.61
CA TYR A 206 8.67 -0.64 7.18
C TYR A 206 8.23 0.53 6.32
N ILE A 207 8.92 1.66 6.40
CA ILE A 207 8.55 2.91 5.72
C ILE A 207 9.75 3.50 5.00
N TYR A 208 9.51 3.95 3.76
CA TYR A 208 10.40 4.79 2.98
C TYR A 208 9.81 6.18 2.85
N VAL A 209 10.52 7.21 3.26
CA VAL A 209 10.09 8.61 3.14
C VAL A 209 10.74 9.23 1.91
N LEU A 210 9.91 9.60 0.94
CA LEU A 210 10.30 10.20 -0.32
C LEU A 210 10.10 11.72 -0.27
N ASN A 211 11.15 12.48 -0.50
CA ASN A 211 11.09 13.94 -0.59
C ASN A 211 11.83 14.42 -1.84
N LYS A 212 11.16 15.19 -2.70
CA LYS A 212 11.71 15.75 -3.94
C LYS A 212 12.47 14.74 -4.80
N GLY A 213 11.91 13.54 -4.95
CA GLY A 213 12.49 12.48 -5.77
C GLY A 213 13.58 11.64 -5.10
N SER A 214 13.94 11.88 -3.85
CA SER A 214 14.97 11.10 -3.13
C SER A 214 14.43 10.50 -1.84
N LEU A 215 14.96 9.36 -1.43
CA LEU A 215 14.68 8.79 -0.11
C LEU A 215 15.50 9.52 0.95
N VAL A 216 14.84 10.06 1.97
CA VAL A 216 15.48 10.88 3.01
C VAL A 216 15.56 10.19 4.36
N ILE A 217 14.69 9.19 4.60
CA ILE A 217 14.67 8.36 5.79
C ILE A 217 13.96 7.04 5.46
N GLU A 218 14.42 5.96 6.06
CA GLU A 218 13.80 4.65 6.00
C GLU A 218 13.99 3.90 7.31
N GLY A 219 13.11 2.95 7.61
CA GLY A 219 13.20 2.15 8.83
C GLY A 219 11.86 1.52 9.22
N GLY A 220 11.85 0.87 10.37
CA GLY A 220 10.61 0.43 11.01
C GLY A 220 9.64 1.58 11.27
N SER A 221 8.34 1.30 11.26
CA SER A 221 7.33 2.37 11.36
C SER A 221 7.45 3.23 12.63
N THR A 222 7.94 2.70 13.73
CA THR A 222 8.21 3.47 14.95
C THR A 222 9.47 4.34 14.82
N GLU A 223 10.55 3.77 14.28
CA GLU A 223 11.84 4.44 14.11
C GLU A 223 11.77 5.67 13.20
N VAL A 224 11.06 5.54 12.07
CA VAL A 224 10.91 6.62 11.09
C VAL A 224 10.24 7.85 11.72
N PHE A 225 9.22 7.66 12.55
CA PHE A 225 8.49 8.77 13.17
C PHE A 225 9.15 9.33 14.46
N GLU A 226 10.24 8.72 14.93
CA GLU A 226 11.08 9.32 15.97
C GLU A 226 11.85 10.54 15.45
N ASP A 227 12.28 10.52 14.18
CA ASP A 227 12.97 11.66 13.52
C ASP A 227 11.94 12.71 13.01
N GLU A 228 11.32 13.39 13.99
CA GLU A 228 10.32 14.43 13.72
C GLU A 228 10.82 15.49 12.75
N LYS A 229 12.09 15.90 12.87
CA LYS A 229 12.68 16.94 12.04
C LYS A 229 12.62 16.57 10.56
N LYS A 230 13.07 15.38 10.18
CA LYS A 230 13.04 14.93 8.78
C LYS A 230 11.62 14.72 8.28
N ILE A 231 10.70 14.25 9.12
CA ILE A 231 9.28 14.10 8.77
C ILE A 231 8.68 15.48 8.42
N LEU A 232 8.87 16.48 9.26
CA LEU A 232 8.37 17.85 9.02
C LEU A 232 9.04 18.52 7.82
N GLU A 233 10.36 18.35 7.63
CA GLU A 233 11.10 18.83 6.46
C GLU A 233 10.62 18.18 5.14
N SER A 234 9.99 17.00 5.23
CA SER A 234 9.35 16.31 4.10
C SER A 234 7.90 16.74 3.87
N ASN A 235 7.43 17.79 4.56
CA ASN A 235 6.03 18.25 4.57
C ASN A 235 5.04 17.13 4.94
N LEU A 236 5.41 16.26 5.86
CA LEU A 236 4.56 15.25 6.47
C LEU A 236 4.28 15.61 7.91
N ASP A 237 3.19 15.07 8.45
CA ASP A 237 2.85 15.21 9.87
C ASP A 237 3.19 13.94 10.66
N LEU A 238 3.28 14.04 11.98
CA LEU A 238 3.44 12.88 12.84
C LEU A 238 2.10 12.18 13.06
N PRO A 239 2.10 10.83 13.15
CA PRO A 239 0.94 10.10 13.65
C PRO A 239 0.50 10.60 15.02
N TRP A 240 -0.82 10.62 15.28
CA TRP A 240 -1.34 11.17 16.53
C TRP A 240 -0.84 10.43 17.78
N LEU A 241 -0.66 9.10 17.70
CA LEU A 241 -0.08 8.30 18.81
C LEU A 241 1.37 8.68 19.12
N VAL A 242 2.15 9.02 18.09
CA VAL A 242 3.52 9.52 18.26
C VAL A 242 3.51 10.91 18.91
N LYS A 243 2.57 11.80 18.50
CA LYS A 243 2.37 13.10 19.16
C LYS A 243 2.00 12.92 20.64
N VAL A 244 1.07 12.01 20.95
CA VAL A 244 0.70 11.69 22.34
C VAL A 244 1.90 11.20 23.15
N HIS A 245 2.69 10.26 22.60
CA HIS A 245 3.92 9.80 23.24
C HIS A 245 4.86 10.97 23.58
N LYS A 246 5.17 11.80 22.59
CA LYS A 246 6.14 12.91 22.73
C LYS A 246 5.69 14.03 23.69
N HIS A 247 4.40 14.38 23.65
CA HIS A 247 3.89 15.54 24.41
C HIS A 247 3.32 15.19 25.78
N MET A 248 2.88 13.94 26.00
CA MET A 248 2.27 13.51 27.25
C MET A 248 3.17 12.57 28.06
N ASN A 249 4.37 12.29 27.62
CA ASN A 249 5.34 11.39 28.25
C ASN A 249 4.74 9.99 28.55
N LEU A 250 3.88 9.50 27.64
CA LEU A 250 3.28 8.17 27.71
C LEU A 250 4.13 7.18 26.91
N PRO A 251 4.00 5.86 27.16
CA PRO A 251 4.59 4.85 26.28
C PRO A 251 4.18 5.05 24.83
N LEU A 252 5.03 4.64 23.90
CA LEU A 252 4.70 4.65 22.48
C LEU A 252 3.77 3.46 22.17
N PHE A 253 2.56 3.75 21.71
CA PHE A 253 1.56 2.76 21.35
C PHE A 253 1.49 2.59 19.83
N LYS A 254 1.30 1.36 19.36
CA LYS A 254 1.17 1.07 17.93
C LYS A 254 -0.26 1.31 17.43
N CYS A 255 -1.27 1.08 18.26
CA CYS A 255 -2.69 1.28 17.96
C CYS A 255 -3.44 1.95 19.12
N GLU A 256 -4.66 2.42 18.85
CA GLU A 256 -5.52 3.09 19.84
C GLU A 256 -5.96 2.14 20.96
N GLU A 257 -6.17 0.88 20.62
CA GLU A 257 -6.59 -0.16 21.57
C GLU A 257 -5.55 -0.36 22.67
N ASP A 258 -4.26 -0.30 22.33
CA ASP A 258 -3.16 -0.42 23.30
C ASP A 258 -3.16 0.76 24.27
N LEU A 259 -3.34 1.99 23.75
CA LEU A 259 -3.44 3.19 24.55
C LEU A 259 -4.64 3.12 25.52
N PHE A 260 -5.82 2.74 25.00
CA PHE A 260 -7.03 2.64 25.83
C PHE A 260 -6.92 1.54 26.88
N SER A 261 -6.27 0.42 26.57
CA SER A 261 -6.00 -0.66 27.51
C SER A 261 -5.03 -0.23 28.61
N TYR A 262 -4.00 0.52 28.27
CA TYR A 262 -3.08 1.13 29.23
C TYR A 262 -3.80 2.01 30.24
N TYR A 263 -4.69 2.90 29.78
CA TYR A 263 -5.45 3.79 30.66
C TYR A 263 -6.45 3.04 31.55
N LYS A 264 -7.14 2.03 31.05
CA LYS A 264 -8.05 1.20 31.85
C LYS A 264 -7.31 0.49 33.00
N ASN A 265 -6.14 -0.07 32.70
CA ASN A 265 -5.33 -0.78 33.70
C ASN A 265 -4.75 0.17 34.75
N SER A 266 -4.34 1.35 34.36
CA SER A 266 -3.80 2.38 35.26
C SER A 266 -4.87 2.93 36.27
N ARG A 267 -6.14 3.04 35.82
CA ARG A 267 -7.26 3.42 36.71
C ARG A 267 -7.57 2.33 37.72
N ASN A 268 -7.65 1.07 37.31
CA ASN A 268 -7.94 -0.05 38.19
C ASN A 268 -6.85 -0.25 39.27
N GLN A 269 -5.60 0.12 39.00
CA GLN A 269 -4.52 0.09 40.00
C GLN A 269 -4.65 1.23 41.01
N ASN A 270 -5.10 2.40 40.64
CA ASN A 270 -5.30 3.54 41.56
C ASN A 270 -6.53 3.35 42.47
N GLU A 271 -7.64 2.79 41.97
CA GLU A 271 -8.83 2.49 42.76
C GLU A 271 -8.54 1.42 43.83
N ASN A 272 -7.73 0.40 43.52
CA ASN A 272 -7.33 -0.62 44.51
C ASN A 272 -6.33 -0.13 45.57
N THR A 273 -5.66 1.01 45.35
CA THR A 273 -4.75 1.62 46.34
C THR A 273 -5.47 2.55 47.30
N ASP A 274 -6.60 3.10 46.94
CA ASP A 274 -7.41 3.96 47.81
C ASP A 274 -8.29 3.14 48.77
N ASP A 275 -8.73 1.94 48.39
CA ASP A 275 -9.49 1.03 49.28
C ASP A 275 -8.63 0.38 50.39
N ILE A 276 -7.31 0.46 50.35
CA ILE A 276 -6.40 -0.12 51.36
C ILE A 276 -6.03 0.94 52.43
N LYS A 277 -6.43 2.22 52.27
CA LYS A 277 -6.12 3.32 53.18
C LYS A 277 -7.34 3.86 53.97
N GLY A 278 -8.48 3.16 53.93
CA GLY A 278 -9.71 3.48 54.64
C GLY A 278 -9.86 2.75 55.98
#